data_014256d5a6282dbdf7b5b66c116d5c29
#
_entry.id   014256d5a6282dbdf7b5b66c116d5c29
#
_cell.length_a   1.000
_cell.length_b   1.000
_cell.length_c   1.000
_cell.angle_alpha   90.00
_cell.angle_beta   90.00
_cell.angle_gamma   90.00
#
_symmetry.space_group_name_H-M   'P 1'
#
loop_
_entity.id
_entity.type
_entity.pdbx_description
1 polymer ?
#
loop_
_entity_poly.entity_id
_entity_poly.type
_entity_poly.pdbx_seq_one_letter_code
_entity_poly.pdbx_strand_id
1 'polypeptide(L)'
;WWSPDSKYVLFETYDESPEPIWHLSDPANPTNPAQANRYPQALTANADVRLTLLELGYDSDNCCYGAIANEVQWDHETYEYLAAVSWTSGHEPIILVQDRRQQHDQVLAIHVGEPIAIMRDAENGFTDDEGDQVETFSIAIPEYAEGERPGSTRVLEEHSNAYWLDLIHGTPAFTPNGRLICAMNDMDADTNRLTANGVPFTPAGLQVREVLNVTDDDVLCVVQRTPELLPDDSLPFLWQSNAADHDARSFDVVSIRYDGTWEPLTYAPGQWAISRAGNGCVVTGRGMDDATVQMQHCMNIVTTDENGTDVASMVVSPIENHAETPGFTPNVHFTRLGERGLYTAIVLPSASSEYAHADTLPVLMKPYGGPGFQQVVENQSFYWDAQWWADQGYIVVTADGRGTTGRGPKWDRAIYETMKSVTLEDQVDAVRALPEALA
;
A
#
# COMPACT_ATOMS: atom_id res chain seq x y z
N TRP A 1 -7.73 6.35 -14.21
CA TRP A 1 -7.76 4.88 -14.35
C TRP A 1 -8.39 4.51 -15.68
N TRP A 2 -7.69 3.73 -16.49
CA TRP A 2 -8.20 3.19 -17.76
C TRP A 2 -8.95 1.89 -17.50
N SER A 3 -10.06 1.68 -18.23
CA SER A 3 -10.65 0.36 -18.29
C SER A 3 -9.71 -0.63 -18.98
N PRO A 4 -9.68 -1.92 -18.58
CA PRO A 4 -8.81 -2.92 -19.20
C PRO A 4 -9.03 -3.12 -20.69
N ASP A 5 -10.24 -2.79 -21.20
CA ASP A 5 -10.60 -2.85 -22.64
C ASP A 5 -10.39 -1.51 -23.37
N SER A 6 -9.88 -0.48 -22.69
CA SER A 6 -9.61 0.86 -23.21
C SER A 6 -10.83 1.64 -23.74
N LYS A 7 -12.05 1.30 -23.28
CA LYS A 7 -13.28 1.97 -23.71
C LYS A 7 -13.76 3.06 -22.75
N TYR A 8 -13.24 3.06 -21.53
CA TYR A 8 -13.62 3.99 -20.48
C TYR A 8 -12.40 4.53 -19.78
N VAL A 9 -12.54 5.72 -19.21
CA VAL A 9 -11.57 6.32 -18.30
C VAL A 9 -12.30 6.82 -17.06
N LEU A 10 -11.84 6.45 -15.88
CA LEU A 10 -12.19 7.13 -14.64
C LEU A 10 -11.13 8.20 -14.33
N PHE A 11 -11.55 9.41 -14.03
CA PHE A 11 -10.66 10.46 -13.58
C PHE A 11 -11.27 11.23 -12.41
N GLU A 12 -10.41 11.63 -11.50
CA GLU A 12 -10.75 12.42 -10.33
C GLU A 12 -10.56 13.90 -10.63
N THR A 13 -11.47 14.71 -10.11
CA THR A 13 -11.34 16.17 -10.01
C THR A 13 -11.60 16.60 -8.58
N TYR A 14 -10.89 17.61 -8.13
CA TYR A 14 -11.06 18.15 -6.79
C TYR A 14 -11.09 19.70 -6.82
N ASP A 15 -11.97 20.27 -6.00
CA ASP A 15 -12.05 21.69 -5.75
C ASP A 15 -11.54 21.99 -4.34
N GLU A 16 -10.36 22.60 -4.25
CA GLU A 16 -9.75 23.01 -2.98
C GLU A 16 -10.32 24.32 -2.42
N SER A 17 -11.26 24.97 -3.12
CA SER A 17 -11.78 26.28 -2.72
C SER A 17 -12.40 26.33 -1.30
N PRO A 18 -12.99 25.21 -0.77
CA PRO A 18 -13.48 25.17 0.60
C PRO A 18 -12.39 25.14 1.68
N GLU A 19 -11.17 24.73 1.33
CA GLU A 19 -10.08 24.60 2.29
C GLU A 19 -9.54 25.97 2.74
N PRO A 20 -9.14 26.11 4.01
CA PRO A 20 -8.51 27.32 4.50
C PRO A 20 -7.13 27.56 3.87
N ILE A 21 -6.77 28.84 3.73
CA ILE A 21 -5.45 29.22 3.23
C ILE A 21 -4.45 29.16 4.38
N TRP A 22 -3.35 28.43 4.15
CA TRP A 22 -2.19 28.36 5.02
C TRP A 22 -1.00 29.07 4.39
N HIS A 23 -0.32 29.93 5.18
CA HIS A 23 0.81 30.70 4.71
C HIS A 23 2.14 30.06 5.17
N LEU A 24 2.99 29.71 4.20
CA LEU A 24 4.34 29.21 4.46
C LEU A 24 5.36 30.31 4.17
N SER A 25 6.12 30.68 5.17
CA SER A 25 7.23 31.65 5.04
C SER A 25 8.54 30.90 4.83
N ASP A 26 9.40 31.41 3.96
CA ASP A 26 10.77 30.89 3.79
C ASP A 26 11.70 31.53 4.83
N PRO A 27 12.17 30.78 5.84
CA PRO A 27 13.05 31.33 6.89
C PRO A 27 14.43 31.74 6.35
N ALA A 28 14.88 31.14 5.23
CA ALA A 28 16.13 31.48 4.58
C ALA A 28 16.07 32.80 3.81
N ASN A 29 14.84 33.18 3.36
CA ASN A 29 14.60 34.41 2.62
C ASN A 29 13.38 35.17 3.18
N PRO A 30 13.47 35.72 4.40
CA PRO A 30 12.31 36.26 5.14
C PRO A 30 11.71 37.51 4.52
N THR A 31 12.35 38.10 3.52
CA THR A 31 11.83 39.24 2.73
C THR A 31 10.91 38.83 1.59
N ASN A 32 10.89 37.55 1.23
CA ASN A 32 9.99 37.04 0.22
C ASN A 32 8.55 37.00 0.77
N PRO A 33 7.53 37.23 -0.08
CA PRO A 33 6.15 37.02 0.34
C PRO A 33 5.94 35.57 0.77
N ALA A 34 5.14 35.35 1.82
CA ALA A 34 4.74 34.01 2.22
C ALA A 34 3.93 33.36 1.08
N GLN A 35 4.22 32.08 0.81
CA GLN A 35 3.45 31.29 -0.13
C GLN A 35 2.11 30.91 0.48
N ALA A 36 1.02 31.24 -0.22
CA ALA A 36 -0.33 30.86 0.18
C ALA A 36 -0.68 29.52 -0.44
N ASN A 37 -0.94 28.51 0.41
CA ASN A 37 -1.38 27.18 -0.01
C ASN A 37 -2.71 26.85 0.69
N ARG A 38 -3.57 26.10 0.03
CA ARG A 38 -4.73 25.50 0.68
C ARG A 38 -4.30 24.29 1.46
N TYR A 39 -4.90 24.09 2.64
CA TYR A 39 -4.57 22.98 3.52
C TYR A 39 -5.74 22.60 4.42
N PRO A 40 -6.25 21.37 4.37
CA PRO A 40 -7.36 20.92 5.20
C PRO A 40 -6.89 20.69 6.63
N GLN A 41 -7.04 21.69 7.48
CA GLN A 41 -6.76 21.57 8.91
C GLN A 41 -7.82 20.72 9.60
N ALA A 42 -7.47 20.14 10.74
CA ALA A 42 -8.44 19.44 11.59
C ALA A 42 -9.65 20.35 11.89
N LEU A 43 -10.87 19.80 11.75
CA LEU A 43 -12.15 20.50 11.95
C LEU A 43 -12.47 21.60 10.90
N THR A 44 -11.73 21.72 9.82
CA THR A 44 -12.06 22.59 8.68
C THR A 44 -12.59 21.77 7.51
N ALA A 45 -13.03 22.43 6.44
CA ALA A 45 -13.47 21.74 5.23
C ALA A 45 -12.31 21.00 4.52
N ASN A 46 -12.63 19.90 3.87
CA ASN A 46 -11.78 19.23 2.89
C ASN A 46 -12.04 19.80 1.49
N ALA A 47 -11.23 19.43 0.50
CA ALA A 47 -11.55 19.59 -0.90
C ALA A 47 -12.82 18.81 -1.26
N ASP A 48 -13.60 19.32 -2.22
CA ASP A 48 -14.73 18.58 -2.81
C ASP A 48 -14.17 17.67 -3.93
N VAL A 49 -14.21 16.36 -3.69
CA VAL A 49 -13.68 15.34 -4.61
C VAL A 49 -14.82 14.77 -5.45
N ARG A 50 -14.61 14.69 -6.76
CA ARG A 50 -15.55 14.13 -7.74
C ARG A 50 -14.84 13.11 -8.61
N LEU A 51 -15.52 12.03 -8.95
CA LEU A 51 -15.07 11.03 -9.88
C LEU A 51 -15.96 11.05 -11.13
N THR A 52 -15.36 11.03 -12.31
CA THR A 52 -16.07 11.05 -13.57
C THR A 52 -15.72 9.81 -14.37
N LEU A 53 -16.75 9.09 -14.84
CA LEU A 53 -16.66 8.03 -15.81
C LEU A 53 -16.78 8.65 -17.20
N LEU A 54 -15.72 8.56 -17.99
CA LEU A 54 -15.68 8.99 -19.38
C LEU A 54 -15.85 7.77 -20.28
N GLU A 55 -16.94 7.70 -21.00
CA GLU A 55 -17.19 6.68 -22.04
C GLU A 55 -16.60 7.16 -23.36
N LEU A 56 -15.69 6.37 -23.94
CA LEU A 56 -15.04 6.71 -25.19
C LEU A 56 -15.84 6.14 -26.38
N GLY A 57 -16.20 7.01 -27.31
CA GLY A 57 -16.89 6.60 -28.52
C GLY A 57 -15.93 6.28 -29.64
N TYR A 58 -16.03 5.10 -30.22
CA TYR A 58 -15.21 4.63 -31.34
C TYR A 58 -16.06 4.42 -32.59
N ASP A 59 -15.51 4.73 -33.77
CA ASP A 59 -16.11 4.38 -35.04
C ASP A 59 -15.71 2.95 -35.48
N SER A 60 -16.19 2.55 -36.67
CA SER A 60 -15.89 1.24 -37.27
C SER A 60 -14.40 0.99 -37.54
N ASP A 61 -13.60 2.05 -37.60
CA ASP A 61 -12.15 1.99 -37.86
C ASP A 61 -11.32 2.05 -36.58
N ASN A 62 -11.98 1.96 -35.40
CA ASN A 62 -11.38 2.09 -34.05
C ASN A 62 -10.74 3.47 -33.79
N CYS A 63 -11.23 4.51 -34.44
CA CYS A 63 -10.84 5.88 -34.13
C CYS A 63 -11.77 6.47 -33.05
N CYS A 64 -11.22 7.08 -32.01
CA CYS A 64 -12.01 7.76 -30.98
C CYS A 64 -12.40 9.15 -31.48
N TYR A 65 -13.71 9.40 -31.63
CA TYR A 65 -14.26 10.68 -32.12
C TYR A 65 -15.03 11.47 -31.08
N GLY A 66 -15.23 10.93 -29.90
CA GLY A 66 -15.96 11.62 -28.85
C GLY A 66 -15.95 10.89 -27.54
N ALA A 67 -16.49 11.53 -26.52
CA ALA A 67 -16.66 10.94 -25.22
C ALA A 67 -17.89 11.50 -24.52
N ILE A 68 -18.53 10.69 -23.68
CA ILE A 68 -19.61 11.11 -22.79
C ILE A 68 -19.11 11.01 -21.36
N ALA A 69 -19.24 12.11 -20.61
CA ALA A 69 -18.86 12.19 -19.23
C ALA A 69 -20.08 11.97 -18.32
N ASN A 70 -19.95 11.05 -17.38
CA ASN A 70 -20.95 10.75 -16.37
C ASN A 70 -20.31 10.89 -14.97
N GLU A 71 -20.89 11.72 -14.11
CA GLU A 71 -20.43 11.83 -12.74
C GLU A 71 -20.79 10.56 -11.97
N VAL A 72 -19.82 10.00 -11.26
CA VAL A 72 -20.01 8.84 -10.38
C VAL A 72 -20.72 9.28 -9.11
N GLN A 73 -21.81 8.61 -8.77
CA GLN A 73 -22.69 9.01 -7.67
C GLN A 73 -22.43 8.17 -6.42
N TRP A 74 -22.11 8.83 -5.31
CA TRP A 74 -22.13 8.25 -3.97
C TRP A 74 -22.56 9.28 -2.94
N ASP A 75 -22.74 8.90 -1.69
CA ASP A 75 -23.06 9.82 -0.60
C ASP A 75 -21.82 10.61 -0.14
N HIS A 76 -21.56 11.74 -0.80
CA HIS A 76 -20.43 12.64 -0.49
C HIS A 76 -20.55 13.33 0.87
N GLU A 77 -21.75 13.42 1.47
CA GLU A 77 -21.92 14.04 2.78
C GLU A 77 -21.42 13.12 3.89
N THR A 78 -21.68 11.81 3.78
CA THR A 78 -21.25 10.82 4.75
C THR A 78 -19.83 10.34 4.48
N TYR A 79 -19.49 10.10 3.21
CA TYR A 79 -18.19 9.53 2.77
C TYR A 79 -17.44 10.58 1.94
N GLU A 80 -16.70 11.45 2.64
CA GLU A 80 -15.95 12.55 2.00
C GLU A 80 -14.73 12.07 1.20
N TYR A 81 -14.15 10.90 1.56
CA TYR A 81 -12.92 10.43 0.96
C TYR A 81 -13.15 9.38 -0.11
N LEU A 82 -12.57 9.60 -1.29
CA LEU A 82 -12.32 8.55 -2.28
C LEU A 82 -10.98 7.89 -1.94
N ALA A 83 -11.02 6.72 -1.29
CA ALA A 83 -9.85 6.08 -0.71
C ALA A 83 -9.13 5.13 -1.69
N ALA A 84 -9.87 4.46 -2.57
CA ALA A 84 -9.30 3.59 -3.59
C ALA A 84 -10.18 3.47 -4.82
N VAL A 85 -9.55 3.21 -5.97
CA VAL A 85 -10.21 2.88 -7.24
C VAL A 85 -9.52 1.65 -7.83
N SER A 86 -10.29 0.64 -8.21
CA SER A 86 -9.80 -0.60 -8.80
C SER A 86 -10.66 -1.00 -10.00
N TRP A 87 -10.03 -1.53 -11.05
CA TRP A 87 -10.72 -2.01 -12.24
C TRP A 87 -10.12 -3.31 -12.74
N THR A 88 -10.82 -4.41 -12.52
CA THR A 88 -10.43 -5.74 -12.99
C THR A 88 -11.09 -6.06 -14.33
N SER A 89 -10.35 -6.68 -15.25
CA SER A 89 -10.86 -7.06 -16.56
C SER A 89 -12.11 -7.95 -16.45
N GLY A 90 -13.15 -7.61 -17.20
CA GLY A 90 -14.42 -8.33 -17.20
C GLY A 90 -15.39 -7.97 -16.07
N HIS A 91 -15.03 -7.01 -15.21
CA HIS A 91 -15.86 -6.55 -14.11
C HIS A 91 -16.08 -5.04 -14.16
N GLU A 92 -17.14 -4.58 -13.49
CA GLU A 92 -17.35 -3.16 -13.22
C GLU A 92 -16.20 -2.61 -12.35
N PRO A 93 -15.80 -1.34 -12.52
CA PRO A 93 -14.86 -0.71 -11.60
C PRO A 93 -15.48 -0.60 -10.22
N ILE A 94 -14.62 -0.69 -9.21
CA ILE A 94 -15.02 -0.52 -7.81
C ILE A 94 -14.24 0.61 -7.16
N ILE A 95 -14.92 1.30 -6.25
CA ILE A 95 -14.33 2.34 -5.42
C ILE A 95 -14.52 2.02 -3.94
N LEU A 96 -13.59 2.48 -3.14
CA LEU A 96 -13.69 2.53 -1.68
C LEU A 96 -13.85 3.98 -1.27
N VAL A 97 -14.92 4.27 -0.56
CA VAL A 97 -15.19 5.60 0.00
C VAL A 97 -15.23 5.53 1.52
N GLN A 98 -14.68 6.54 2.21
CA GLN A 98 -14.58 6.57 3.67
C GLN A 98 -15.18 7.84 4.25
N ASP A 99 -15.74 7.72 5.48
CA ASP A 99 -16.11 8.87 6.29
C ASP A 99 -14.87 9.62 6.80
N ARG A 100 -15.04 10.86 7.20
CA ARG A 100 -13.93 11.72 7.66
C ARG A 100 -13.20 11.18 8.89
N ARG A 101 -13.87 10.41 9.74
CA ARG A 101 -13.26 9.76 10.90
C ARG A 101 -12.56 8.46 10.56
N GLN A 102 -12.73 8.00 9.32
CA GLN A 102 -12.23 6.71 8.85
C GLN A 102 -12.76 5.52 9.66
N GLN A 103 -13.94 5.68 10.25
CA GLN A 103 -14.60 4.66 11.06
C GLN A 103 -15.58 3.82 10.26
N HIS A 104 -16.04 4.33 9.12
CA HIS A 104 -16.96 3.68 8.21
C HIS A 104 -16.47 3.81 6.79
N ASP A 105 -16.61 2.74 6.01
CA ASP A 105 -16.35 2.75 4.58
C ASP A 105 -17.42 1.96 3.81
N GLN A 106 -17.48 2.21 2.50
CA GLN A 106 -18.29 1.43 1.57
C GLN A 106 -17.44 1.07 0.35
N VAL A 107 -17.56 -0.19 -0.07
CA VAL A 107 -17.09 -0.66 -1.37
C VAL A 107 -18.24 -0.58 -2.34
N LEU A 108 -18.09 0.23 -3.38
CA LEU A 108 -19.12 0.50 -4.38
C LEU A 108 -18.70 0.00 -5.74
N ALA A 109 -19.59 -0.70 -6.47
CA ALA A 109 -19.43 -0.95 -7.89
C ALA A 109 -20.05 0.19 -8.69
N ILE A 110 -19.37 0.63 -9.76
CA ILE A 110 -19.85 1.67 -10.67
C ILE A 110 -20.40 1.02 -11.91
N HIS A 111 -21.65 1.35 -12.27
CA HIS A 111 -22.23 0.94 -13.53
C HIS A 111 -21.61 1.71 -14.71
N VAL A 112 -21.08 0.98 -15.70
CA VAL A 112 -20.37 1.60 -16.84
C VAL A 112 -21.25 1.77 -18.08
N GLY A 113 -22.42 1.13 -18.13
CA GLY A 113 -23.30 1.13 -19.31
C GLY A 113 -22.78 0.27 -20.46
N GLU A 114 -23.43 0.41 -21.61
CA GLU A 114 -22.97 -0.21 -22.84
C GLU A 114 -22.07 0.76 -23.64
N PRO A 115 -21.00 0.26 -24.30
CA PRO A 115 -20.10 1.12 -25.08
C PRO A 115 -20.84 1.91 -26.16
N ILE A 116 -20.54 3.19 -26.27
CA ILE A 116 -21.16 4.10 -27.24
C ILE A 116 -20.64 3.78 -28.65
N ALA A 117 -21.56 3.57 -29.58
CA ALA A 117 -21.25 3.48 -31.00
C ALA A 117 -21.41 4.86 -31.66
N ILE A 118 -20.35 5.38 -32.26
CA ILE A 118 -20.41 6.57 -33.10
C ILE A 118 -20.55 6.13 -34.57
N MET A 119 -21.60 6.62 -35.22
CA MET A 119 -21.83 6.37 -36.63
C MET A 119 -21.47 7.63 -37.44
N ARG A 120 -20.56 7.51 -38.39
CA ARG A 120 -20.32 8.56 -39.38
C ARG A 120 -21.59 8.70 -40.25
N ASP A 121 -22.08 9.91 -40.32
CA ASP A 121 -23.18 10.22 -41.23
C ASP A 121 -22.61 10.86 -42.50
N ALA A 122 -22.16 9.98 -43.42
CA ALA A 122 -21.57 10.44 -44.69
C ALA A 122 -22.60 11.09 -45.65
N GLU A 123 -23.91 10.92 -45.41
CA GLU A 123 -24.96 11.50 -46.24
C GLU A 123 -25.38 12.90 -45.81
N ASN A 124 -25.16 13.27 -44.54
CA ASN A 124 -25.55 14.54 -43.94
C ASN A 124 -24.38 15.53 -43.65
N GLY A 125 -23.20 15.24 -44.18
CA GLY A 125 -22.10 16.20 -44.17
C GLY A 125 -22.50 17.51 -44.83
N PHE A 126 -22.10 18.64 -44.25
CA PHE A 126 -22.34 19.95 -44.83
C PHE A 126 -21.04 20.66 -45.16
N THR A 127 -21.11 21.64 -46.05
CA THR A 127 -19.96 22.50 -46.34
C THR A 127 -20.09 23.74 -45.46
N ASP A 128 -19.07 24.08 -44.70
CA ASP A 128 -19.07 25.27 -43.89
C ASP A 128 -18.92 26.56 -44.72
N ASP A 129 -18.95 27.73 -44.04
CA ASP A 129 -18.84 29.03 -44.68
C ASP A 129 -17.46 29.29 -45.33
N GLU A 130 -16.41 28.46 -44.96
CA GLU A 130 -15.07 28.52 -45.50
C GLU A 130 -14.86 27.56 -46.70
N GLY A 131 -15.88 26.73 -47.01
CA GLY A 131 -15.89 25.78 -48.11
C GLY A 131 -15.35 24.39 -47.79
N ASP A 132 -15.11 24.13 -46.51
CA ASP A 132 -14.64 22.81 -46.06
C ASP A 132 -15.80 21.85 -45.83
N GLN A 133 -15.60 20.56 -46.16
CA GLN A 133 -16.56 19.51 -45.90
C GLN A 133 -16.52 19.13 -44.42
N VAL A 134 -17.60 19.39 -43.69
CA VAL A 134 -17.78 18.99 -42.29
C VAL A 134 -18.51 17.66 -42.23
N GLU A 135 -17.85 16.66 -41.66
CA GLU A 135 -18.45 15.36 -41.37
C GLU A 135 -19.37 15.47 -40.15
N THR A 136 -20.53 14.86 -40.21
CA THR A 136 -21.45 14.75 -39.09
C THR A 136 -21.39 13.34 -38.47
N PHE A 137 -21.56 13.28 -37.17
CA PHE A 137 -21.60 12.03 -36.43
C PHE A 137 -22.89 11.94 -35.64
N SER A 138 -23.47 10.75 -35.58
CA SER A 138 -24.60 10.46 -34.70
C SER A 138 -24.18 9.50 -33.61
N ILE A 139 -24.66 9.73 -32.39
CA ILE A 139 -24.44 8.89 -31.23
C ILE A 139 -25.79 8.35 -30.78
N ALA A 140 -25.91 7.02 -30.73
CA ALA A 140 -27.06 6.40 -30.11
C ALA A 140 -26.80 6.30 -28.59
N ILE A 141 -27.54 7.05 -27.81
CA ILE A 141 -27.49 6.95 -26.35
C ILE A 141 -28.52 5.94 -25.90
N PRO A 142 -28.12 4.84 -25.23
CA PRO A 142 -29.06 3.84 -24.72
C PRO A 142 -30.01 4.45 -23.69
N GLU A 143 -31.24 3.95 -23.59
CA GLU A 143 -32.13 4.24 -22.49
C GLU A 143 -31.81 3.32 -21.30
N TYR A 144 -31.51 3.90 -20.16
CA TYR A 144 -31.22 3.16 -18.92
C TYR A 144 -32.37 3.24 -17.94
N ALA A 145 -32.61 2.18 -17.18
CA ALA A 145 -33.49 2.18 -16.03
C ALA A 145 -32.92 3.07 -14.91
N GLU A 146 -33.78 3.46 -13.96
CA GLU A 146 -33.33 4.19 -12.78
C GLU A 146 -32.32 3.35 -11.97
N GLY A 147 -31.13 3.90 -11.67
CA GLY A 147 -30.04 3.20 -10.98
C GLY A 147 -29.11 2.35 -11.88
N GLU A 148 -29.40 2.26 -13.21
CA GLU A 148 -28.57 1.55 -14.19
C GLU A 148 -27.87 2.51 -15.16
N ARG A 149 -27.89 3.81 -14.87
CA ARG A 149 -27.20 4.79 -15.71
C ARG A 149 -25.68 4.72 -15.47
N PRO A 150 -24.87 4.97 -16.50
CA PRO A 150 -23.43 5.10 -16.33
C PRO A 150 -23.10 6.10 -15.22
N GLY A 151 -22.19 5.71 -14.33
CA GLY A 151 -21.85 6.51 -13.12
C GLY A 151 -22.73 6.24 -11.89
N SER A 152 -23.87 5.53 -12.01
CA SER A 152 -24.61 5.08 -10.82
C SER A 152 -23.80 4.01 -10.05
N THR A 153 -23.98 3.94 -8.74
CA THR A 153 -23.26 2.99 -7.88
C THR A 153 -24.21 2.06 -7.12
N ARG A 154 -23.68 0.89 -6.76
CA ARG A 154 -24.34 -0.03 -5.84
C ARG A 154 -23.35 -0.48 -4.77
N VAL A 155 -23.80 -0.58 -3.52
CA VAL A 155 -22.99 -1.04 -2.40
C VAL A 155 -22.73 -2.54 -2.53
N LEU A 156 -21.46 -2.95 -2.41
CA LEU A 156 -21.02 -4.34 -2.38
C LEU A 156 -20.79 -4.82 -0.95
N GLU A 157 -20.01 -4.06 -0.19
CA GLU A 157 -19.69 -4.31 1.22
C GLU A 157 -19.61 -2.98 1.99
N GLU A 158 -19.87 -3.05 3.30
CA GLU A 158 -19.72 -1.94 4.23
C GLU A 158 -18.90 -2.43 5.43
N HIS A 159 -17.96 -1.59 5.89
CA HIS A 159 -17.15 -1.93 7.05
C HIS A 159 -17.23 -0.83 8.11
N SER A 160 -16.99 -1.21 9.36
CA SER A 160 -16.92 -0.26 10.46
C SER A 160 -15.90 -0.69 11.51
N ASN A 161 -15.27 0.28 12.16
CA ASN A 161 -14.39 0.08 13.29
C ASN A 161 -14.59 1.20 14.32
N ALA A 162 -14.58 0.85 15.60
CA ALA A 162 -14.78 1.82 16.68
C ALA A 162 -13.63 2.85 16.78
N TYR A 163 -12.49 2.56 16.20
CA TYR A 163 -11.30 3.41 16.20
C TYR A 163 -11.10 4.04 14.81
N TRP A 164 -10.57 3.28 13.86
CA TRP A 164 -10.43 3.62 12.44
C TRP A 164 -10.24 2.34 11.61
N LEU A 165 -10.50 2.44 10.33
CA LEU A 165 -10.22 1.42 9.32
C LEU A 165 -8.90 1.77 8.63
N ASP A 166 -7.89 0.89 8.76
CA ASP A 166 -6.67 0.99 7.97
C ASP A 166 -6.91 0.48 6.56
N LEU A 167 -6.38 1.20 5.60
CA LEU A 167 -6.37 0.78 4.20
C LEU A 167 -5.23 -0.23 3.98
N ILE A 168 -5.52 -1.28 3.21
CA ILE A 168 -4.50 -2.19 2.69
C ILE A 168 -4.38 -1.90 1.19
N HIS A 169 -3.23 -1.40 0.76
CA HIS A 169 -2.98 -1.09 -0.65
C HIS A 169 -3.25 -2.31 -1.53
N GLY A 170 -3.85 -2.09 -2.71
CA GLY A 170 -4.28 -3.15 -3.61
C GLY A 170 -5.65 -3.77 -3.29
N THR A 171 -6.37 -3.21 -2.30
CA THR A 171 -7.77 -3.53 -2.00
C THR A 171 -8.66 -2.29 -2.07
N PRO A 172 -9.98 -2.42 -2.36
CA PRO A 172 -10.67 -3.63 -2.80
C PRO A 172 -10.28 -4.06 -4.21
N ALA A 173 -10.43 -5.34 -4.53
CA ALA A 173 -10.17 -5.86 -5.87
C ALA A 173 -11.10 -7.04 -6.20
N PHE A 174 -11.45 -7.22 -7.49
CA PHE A 174 -12.05 -8.47 -7.95
C PHE A 174 -10.99 -9.47 -8.40
N THR A 175 -11.20 -10.76 -8.12
CA THR A 175 -10.51 -11.81 -8.87
C THR A 175 -11.07 -11.89 -10.29
N PRO A 176 -10.36 -12.49 -11.26
CA PRO A 176 -10.90 -12.70 -12.62
C PRO A 176 -12.28 -13.36 -12.65
N ASN A 177 -12.59 -14.27 -11.73
CA ASN A 177 -13.90 -14.95 -11.64
C ASN A 177 -14.94 -14.20 -10.76
N GLY A 178 -14.65 -12.96 -10.34
CA GLY A 178 -15.60 -12.07 -9.67
C GLY A 178 -15.73 -12.23 -8.16
N ARG A 179 -14.75 -12.85 -7.49
CA ARG A 179 -14.69 -12.84 -6.02
C ARG A 179 -14.17 -11.48 -5.54
N LEU A 180 -14.88 -10.83 -4.62
CA LEU A 180 -14.48 -9.56 -4.05
C LEU A 180 -13.48 -9.77 -2.90
N ILE A 181 -12.33 -9.12 -2.99
CA ILE A 181 -11.27 -9.12 -1.96
C ILE A 181 -11.26 -7.77 -1.28
N CYS A 182 -11.45 -7.75 0.03
CA CYS A 182 -11.44 -6.54 0.85
C CYS A 182 -10.45 -6.65 2.02
N ALA A 183 -10.00 -5.50 2.52
CA ALA A 183 -9.24 -5.40 3.76
C ALA A 183 -10.15 -5.62 4.98
N MET A 184 -9.61 -6.27 6.01
CA MET A 184 -10.27 -6.44 7.30
C MET A 184 -9.28 -6.19 8.45
N ASN A 185 -9.57 -5.21 9.29
CA ASN A 185 -8.84 -5.02 10.54
C ASN A 185 -9.50 -5.88 11.64
N ASP A 186 -9.11 -7.15 11.70
CA ASP A 186 -9.69 -8.14 12.61
C ASP A 186 -9.22 -7.87 14.05
N MET A 187 -10.05 -7.14 14.80
CA MET A 187 -9.76 -6.79 16.19
C MET A 187 -9.78 -8.02 17.12
N ASP A 188 -10.53 -9.07 16.80
CA ASP A 188 -10.62 -10.27 17.64
C ASP A 188 -9.36 -11.13 17.46
N ALA A 189 -8.96 -11.40 16.22
CA ALA A 189 -7.74 -12.13 15.89
C ALA A 189 -6.46 -11.28 16.01
N ASP A 190 -6.58 -9.99 16.30
CA ASP A 190 -5.46 -9.01 16.34
C ASP A 190 -4.60 -9.06 15.09
N THR A 191 -5.24 -9.09 13.93
CA THR A 191 -4.56 -9.28 12.65
C THR A 191 -5.21 -8.45 11.54
N ASN A 192 -4.42 -7.73 10.77
CA ASN A 192 -4.85 -7.12 9.51
C ASN A 192 -4.94 -8.22 8.45
N ARG A 193 -6.14 -8.55 8.02
CA ARG A 193 -6.49 -9.69 7.17
C ARG A 193 -7.14 -9.28 5.87
N LEU A 194 -7.34 -10.25 4.99
CA LEU A 194 -8.18 -10.11 3.80
C LEU A 194 -9.42 -10.99 3.93
N THR A 195 -10.51 -10.50 3.37
CA THR A 195 -11.76 -11.24 3.16
C THR A 195 -11.94 -11.57 1.69
N ALA A 196 -12.63 -12.66 1.42
CA ALA A 196 -13.13 -13.04 0.10
C ALA A 196 -14.65 -13.15 0.20
N ASN A 197 -15.39 -12.24 -0.47
CA ASN A 197 -16.84 -12.09 -0.32
C ASN A 197 -17.26 -12.03 1.17
N GLY A 198 -16.61 -11.17 1.95
CA GLY A 198 -16.89 -10.97 3.38
C GLY A 198 -16.36 -12.06 4.33
N VAL A 199 -15.73 -13.14 3.82
CA VAL A 199 -15.21 -14.24 4.65
C VAL A 199 -13.70 -14.13 4.79
N PRO A 200 -13.14 -14.00 6.03
CA PRO A 200 -11.71 -13.94 6.25
C PRO A 200 -11.01 -15.24 5.82
N PHE A 201 -9.95 -15.17 5.03
CA PHE A 201 -9.21 -16.33 4.55
C PHE A 201 -7.72 -16.32 4.89
N THR A 202 -7.12 -15.13 5.12
CA THR A 202 -5.70 -15.06 5.47
C THR A 202 -5.46 -15.51 6.90
N PRO A 203 -4.33 -16.20 7.22
CA PRO A 203 -4.05 -16.70 8.56
C PRO A 203 -3.93 -15.59 9.61
N ALA A 204 -4.38 -15.86 10.83
CA ALA A 204 -4.07 -15.01 11.96
C ALA A 204 -2.54 -15.00 12.20
N GLY A 205 -2.00 -13.82 12.55
CA GLY A 205 -0.57 -13.64 12.77
C GLY A 205 0.25 -13.31 11.51
N LEU A 206 -0.36 -13.34 10.31
CA LEU A 206 0.18 -12.70 9.12
C LEU A 206 -0.53 -11.36 8.91
N GLN A 207 0.10 -10.26 9.36
CA GLN A 207 -0.40 -8.90 9.17
C GLN A 207 -0.25 -8.52 7.71
N VAL A 208 -1.34 -8.51 6.93
CA VAL A 208 -1.29 -8.09 5.53
C VAL A 208 -1.06 -6.58 5.45
N ARG A 209 -0.03 -6.17 4.71
CA ARG A 209 0.35 -4.77 4.52
C ARG A 209 -0.04 -4.23 3.16
N GLU A 210 0.06 -5.10 2.15
CA GLU A 210 -0.18 -4.75 0.76
C GLU A 210 -0.60 -5.99 -0.02
N VAL A 211 -1.50 -5.82 -0.98
CA VAL A 211 -1.86 -6.81 -1.97
C VAL A 211 -1.19 -6.43 -3.29
N LEU A 212 -0.28 -7.28 -3.74
CA LEU A 212 0.51 -7.04 -4.95
C LEU A 212 -0.16 -7.61 -6.21
N ASN A 213 -0.90 -8.70 -6.06
CA ASN A 213 -1.60 -9.32 -7.17
C ASN A 213 -2.74 -10.23 -6.67
N VAL A 214 -3.81 -10.30 -7.43
CA VAL A 214 -4.99 -11.14 -7.14
C VAL A 214 -5.26 -12.05 -8.34
N THR A 215 -5.39 -13.36 -8.09
CA THR A 215 -5.78 -14.37 -9.09
C THR A 215 -7.00 -15.17 -8.61
N ASP A 216 -7.46 -16.12 -9.40
CA ASP A 216 -8.54 -17.01 -8.98
C ASP A 216 -8.10 -18.05 -7.94
N ASP A 217 -6.81 -18.33 -7.86
CA ASP A 217 -6.22 -19.35 -7.00
C ASP A 217 -5.60 -18.80 -5.72
N ASP A 218 -4.97 -17.61 -5.81
CA ASP A 218 -4.19 -17.01 -4.72
C ASP A 218 -4.21 -15.48 -4.72
N VAL A 219 -3.77 -14.93 -3.59
CA VAL A 219 -3.45 -13.51 -3.44
C VAL A 219 -1.98 -13.38 -3.04
N LEU A 220 -1.24 -12.56 -3.78
CA LEU A 220 0.15 -12.24 -3.48
C LEU A 220 0.20 -11.02 -2.56
N CYS A 221 0.75 -11.19 -1.37
CA CYS A 221 0.73 -10.17 -0.32
C CYS A 221 2.13 -9.87 0.22
N VAL A 222 2.34 -8.62 0.61
CA VAL A 222 3.37 -8.26 1.59
C VAL A 222 2.78 -8.43 2.98
N VAL A 223 3.49 -9.16 3.83
CA VAL A 223 3.05 -9.46 5.20
C VAL A 223 4.14 -9.20 6.22
N GLN A 224 3.72 -8.98 7.47
CA GLN A 224 4.59 -8.99 8.65
C GLN A 224 4.05 -10.05 9.61
N ARG A 225 4.93 -10.84 10.17
CA ARG A 225 4.53 -11.89 11.11
C ARG A 225 4.43 -11.38 12.53
N THR A 226 3.41 -11.81 13.25
CA THR A 226 3.28 -11.67 14.70
C THR A 226 3.60 -13.02 15.37
N PRO A 227 4.82 -13.21 15.94
CA PRO A 227 5.26 -14.52 16.46
C PRO A 227 4.36 -15.09 17.55
N GLU A 228 3.70 -14.23 18.33
CA GLU A 228 2.78 -14.63 19.40
C GLU A 228 1.50 -15.29 18.87
N LEU A 229 1.11 -15.00 17.63
CA LEU A 229 -0.08 -15.56 16.96
C LEU A 229 0.27 -16.67 15.96
N LEU A 230 1.46 -16.59 15.37
CA LEU A 230 1.98 -17.58 14.41
C LEU A 230 3.38 -18.02 14.86
N PRO A 231 3.48 -19.04 15.74
CA PRO A 231 4.74 -19.45 16.36
C PRO A 231 5.71 -20.13 15.38
N ASP A 232 7.00 -20.19 15.76
CA ASP A 232 8.11 -20.63 14.92
C ASP A 232 7.93 -22.06 14.39
N ASP A 233 7.35 -22.96 15.17
CA ASP A 233 7.10 -24.35 14.81
C ASP A 233 6.00 -24.56 13.77
N SER A 234 5.19 -23.54 13.55
CA SER A 234 4.13 -23.52 12.51
C SER A 234 4.60 -22.97 11.16
N LEU A 235 5.83 -22.45 11.09
CA LEU A 235 6.33 -21.80 9.88
C LEU A 235 6.69 -22.80 8.79
N PRO A 236 6.60 -22.41 7.49
CA PRO A 236 7.16 -23.19 6.40
C PRO A 236 8.65 -23.45 6.58
N PHE A 237 9.10 -24.60 6.12
CA PHE A 237 10.50 -25.08 6.27
C PHE A 237 11.55 -24.00 5.90
N LEU A 238 11.27 -23.20 4.87
CA LEU A 238 12.19 -22.19 4.37
C LEU A 238 12.41 -21.02 5.35
N TRP A 239 11.46 -20.75 6.24
CA TRP A 239 11.60 -19.71 7.27
C TRP A 239 12.08 -20.25 8.63
N GLN A 240 12.05 -21.58 8.83
CA GLN A 240 12.39 -22.16 10.14
C GLN A 240 13.84 -21.90 10.58
N SER A 241 14.78 -21.77 9.63
CA SER A 241 16.21 -21.54 9.95
C SER A 241 16.52 -20.16 10.51
N ASN A 242 15.70 -19.17 10.20
CA ASN A 242 15.82 -17.76 10.61
C ASN A 242 14.49 -17.20 11.10
N ALA A 243 13.68 -18.03 11.73
CA ALA A 243 12.33 -17.72 12.18
C ALA A 243 12.25 -16.46 13.08
N ALA A 244 13.28 -16.23 13.91
CA ALA A 244 13.33 -15.08 14.81
C ALA A 244 13.43 -13.73 14.09
N ASP A 245 13.88 -13.70 12.84
CA ASP A 245 14.05 -12.49 12.05
C ASP A 245 12.87 -12.23 11.11
N HIS A 246 12.03 -13.27 10.86
CA HIS A 246 10.73 -13.11 10.21
C HIS A 246 9.67 -12.70 11.23
N ASP A 247 9.70 -11.47 11.69
CA ASP A 247 8.76 -10.88 12.64
C ASP A 247 8.23 -9.54 12.12
N ALA A 248 7.75 -8.67 13.01
CA ALA A 248 7.25 -7.36 12.63
C ALA A 248 8.29 -6.44 11.95
N ARG A 249 9.60 -6.78 11.98
CA ARG A 249 10.66 -6.03 11.30
C ARG A 249 10.81 -6.40 9.83
N SER A 250 10.37 -7.61 9.43
CA SER A 250 10.47 -8.09 8.06
C SER A 250 9.17 -7.90 7.30
N PHE A 251 9.26 -7.41 6.08
CA PHE A 251 8.18 -7.29 5.11
C PHE A 251 8.40 -8.37 4.05
N ASP A 252 7.77 -9.49 4.27
CA ASP A 252 7.95 -10.69 3.45
C ASP A 252 6.83 -10.81 2.41
N VAL A 253 7.14 -11.38 1.26
CA VAL A 253 6.13 -11.67 0.26
C VAL A 253 5.70 -13.12 0.34
N VAL A 254 4.39 -13.32 0.44
CA VAL A 254 3.76 -14.64 0.49
C VAL A 254 2.64 -14.76 -0.55
N SER A 255 2.40 -15.97 -1.02
CA SER A 255 1.19 -16.36 -1.75
C SER A 255 0.22 -17.02 -0.78
N ILE A 256 -1.02 -16.52 -0.71
CA ILE A 256 -2.06 -17.05 0.19
C ILE A 256 -3.23 -17.52 -0.65
N ARG A 257 -3.60 -18.80 -0.53
CA ARG A 257 -4.78 -19.38 -1.18
C ARG A 257 -6.06 -19.10 -0.40
N TYR A 258 -7.19 -19.21 -1.06
CA TYR A 258 -8.50 -18.93 -0.46
C TYR A 258 -8.96 -19.97 0.57
N ASP A 259 -8.26 -21.09 0.72
CA ASP A 259 -8.44 -22.05 1.82
C ASP A 259 -7.59 -21.73 3.06
N GLY A 260 -6.81 -20.63 3.01
CA GLY A 260 -5.94 -20.18 4.08
C GLY A 260 -4.54 -20.82 4.06
N THR A 261 -4.26 -21.74 3.14
CA THR A 261 -2.90 -22.25 2.97
C THR A 261 -2.02 -21.18 2.33
N TRP A 262 -0.74 -21.14 2.72
CA TRP A 262 0.17 -20.12 2.24
C TRP A 262 1.60 -20.63 2.08
N GLU A 263 2.37 -19.94 1.26
CA GLU A 263 3.79 -20.23 1.05
C GLU A 263 4.59 -18.92 0.91
N PRO A 264 5.80 -18.85 1.48
CA PRO A 264 6.67 -17.71 1.31
C PRO A 264 7.31 -17.72 -0.08
N LEU A 265 7.46 -16.52 -0.66
CA LEU A 265 8.18 -16.29 -1.92
C LEU A 265 9.50 -15.56 -1.69
N THR A 266 9.70 -15.00 -0.49
CA THR A 266 10.96 -14.42 -0.01
C THR A 266 11.46 -15.20 1.19
N TYR A 267 12.77 -15.37 1.30
CA TYR A 267 13.36 -16.33 2.24
C TYR A 267 14.32 -15.70 3.25
N ALA A 268 14.91 -14.57 2.89
CA ALA A 268 15.72 -13.75 3.78
C ALA A 268 14.86 -12.64 4.39
N PRO A 269 15.02 -12.34 5.68
CA PRO A 269 14.34 -11.18 6.28
C PRO A 269 14.75 -9.89 5.58
N GLY A 270 13.82 -8.97 5.39
CA GLY A 270 14.05 -7.74 4.65
C GLY A 270 12.78 -6.98 4.34
N GLN A 271 12.90 -5.96 3.51
CA GLN A 271 11.75 -5.30 2.90
C GLN A 271 11.66 -5.71 1.43
N TRP A 272 10.69 -6.54 1.12
CA TRP A 272 10.54 -7.18 -0.18
C TRP A 272 9.23 -6.78 -0.88
N ALA A 273 9.29 -6.76 -2.20
CA ALA A 273 8.13 -6.61 -3.08
C ALA A 273 8.29 -7.52 -4.29
N ILE A 274 7.17 -7.94 -4.89
CA ILE A 274 7.14 -8.73 -6.11
C ILE A 274 6.14 -8.10 -7.08
N SER A 275 6.57 -7.92 -8.32
CA SER A 275 5.69 -7.63 -9.45
C SER A 275 5.55 -8.88 -10.31
N ARG A 276 4.32 -9.38 -10.50
CA ARG A 276 4.01 -10.61 -11.23
C ARG A 276 3.21 -10.30 -12.49
N ALA A 277 3.62 -10.87 -13.62
CA ALA A 277 2.88 -10.81 -14.87
C ALA A 277 3.09 -12.09 -15.69
N GLY A 278 1.99 -12.71 -16.14
CA GLY A 278 2.06 -13.98 -16.86
C GLY A 278 2.81 -15.06 -16.07
N ASN A 279 3.81 -15.69 -16.68
CA ASN A 279 4.63 -16.76 -16.06
C ASN A 279 5.87 -16.24 -15.34
N GLY A 280 6.06 -14.90 -15.26
CA GLY A 280 7.24 -14.31 -14.67
C GLY A 280 6.93 -13.37 -13.54
N CYS A 281 7.96 -13.10 -12.73
CA CYS A 281 7.92 -12.06 -11.72
C CYS A 281 9.29 -11.37 -11.59
N VAL A 282 9.27 -10.18 -11.03
CA VAL A 282 10.47 -9.47 -10.57
C VAL A 282 10.35 -9.32 -9.06
N VAL A 283 11.32 -9.88 -8.35
CA VAL A 283 11.47 -9.70 -6.90
C VAL A 283 12.43 -8.55 -6.66
N THR A 284 12.04 -7.61 -5.82
CA THR A 284 12.88 -6.46 -5.42
C THR A 284 12.88 -6.34 -3.91
N GLY A 285 14.01 -5.95 -3.34
CA GLY A 285 14.06 -5.71 -1.91
C GLY A 285 15.46 -5.58 -1.35
N ARG A 286 15.55 -5.48 -0.05
CA ARG A 286 16.81 -5.28 0.68
C ARG A 286 16.66 -5.76 2.12
N GLY A 287 17.67 -6.50 2.60
CA GLY A 287 17.87 -6.83 4.00
C GLY A 287 18.94 -5.99 4.68
N MET A 288 19.39 -6.44 5.83
CA MET A 288 20.47 -5.78 6.59
C MET A 288 21.85 -5.95 5.95
N ASP A 289 22.06 -7.01 5.19
CA ASP A 289 23.35 -7.32 4.53
C ASP A 289 23.47 -6.68 3.13
N ASP A 290 22.38 -6.11 2.61
CA ASP A 290 22.33 -5.61 1.25
C ASP A 290 22.57 -4.10 1.17
N ALA A 291 23.73 -3.68 0.68
CA ALA A 291 24.05 -2.27 0.49
C ALA A 291 23.21 -1.60 -0.63
N THR A 292 22.74 -2.36 -1.61
CA THR A 292 21.85 -1.91 -2.68
C THR A 292 20.58 -2.74 -2.71
N VAL A 293 19.53 -2.22 -3.35
CA VAL A 293 18.31 -3.01 -3.61
C VAL A 293 18.67 -4.21 -4.48
N GLN A 294 18.34 -5.39 -4.01
CA GLN A 294 18.44 -6.62 -4.78
C GLN A 294 17.27 -6.71 -5.74
N MET A 295 17.53 -7.12 -6.98
CA MET A 295 16.51 -7.30 -8.01
C MET A 295 16.76 -8.65 -8.71
N GLN A 296 15.71 -9.46 -8.82
CA GLN A 296 15.78 -10.77 -9.45
C GLN A 296 14.57 -10.95 -10.37
N HIS A 297 14.83 -11.40 -11.58
CA HIS A 297 13.81 -11.89 -12.49
C HIS A 297 13.62 -13.39 -12.27
N CYS A 298 12.38 -13.82 -12.05
CA CYS A 298 12.00 -15.21 -11.88
C CYS A 298 11.01 -15.59 -12.98
N MET A 299 11.18 -16.76 -13.60
CA MET A 299 10.29 -17.26 -14.63
C MET A 299 9.98 -18.73 -14.37
N ASN A 300 8.70 -19.08 -14.36
CA ASN A 300 8.26 -20.46 -14.35
C ASN A 300 8.29 -21.02 -15.76
N ILE A 301 9.08 -22.06 -15.98
CA ILE A 301 9.20 -22.79 -17.24
C ILE A 301 8.63 -24.20 -17.03
N VAL A 302 7.71 -24.61 -17.88
CA VAL A 302 7.25 -25.97 -17.94
C VAL A 302 7.95 -26.65 -19.12
N THR A 303 8.70 -27.71 -18.84
CA THR A 303 9.34 -28.56 -19.85
C THR A 303 8.80 -29.96 -19.73
N THR A 304 8.55 -30.61 -20.86
CA THR A 304 8.15 -32.01 -20.87
C THR A 304 9.42 -32.91 -20.91
N ASP A 305 9.54 -33.79 -19.93
CA ASP A 305 10.67 -34.72 -19.86
C ASP A 305 10.61 -35.82 -20.94
N GLU A 306 11.65 -36.68 -20.98
CA GLU A 306 11.74 -37.78 -21.97
C GLU A 306 10.62 -38.82 -21.83
N ASN A 307 9.90 -38.82 -20.70
CA ASN A 307 8.78 -39.71 -20.42
C ASN A 307 7.42 -39.08 -20.72
N GLY A 308 7.40 -37.85 -21.22
CA GLY A 308 6.16 -37.08 -21.48
C GLY A 308 5.54 -36.47 -20.25
N THR A 309 6.30 -36.35 -19.14
CA THR A 309 5.82 -35.68 -17.91
C THR A 309 6.23 -34.23 -17.90
N ASP A 310 5.28 -33.35 -17.60
CA ASP A 310 5.55 -31.92 -17.47
C ASP A 310 6.30 -31.64 -16.15
N VAL A 311 7.48 -31.03 -16.27
CA VAL A 311 8.32 -30.63 -15.15
C VAL A 311 8.33 -29.10 -15.08
N ALA A 312 7.79 -28.56 -14.00
CA ALA A 312 7.87 -27.14 -13.71
C ALA A 312 9.26 -26.80 -13.10
N SER A 313 9.91 -25.80 -13.66
CA SER A 313 11.19 -25.29 -13.18
C SER A 313 11.12 -23.77 -13.05
N MET A 314 11.69 -23.23 -11.98
CA MET A 314 11.85 -21.79 -11.83
C MET A 314 13.27 -21.40 -12.21
N VAL A 315 13.39 -20.50 -13.18
CA VAL A 315 14.67 -19.87 -13.56
C VAL A 315 14.75 -18.53 -12.86
N VAL A 316 15.83 -18.32 -12.12
CA VAL A 316 16.11 -17.07 -11.40
C VAL A 316 17.34 -16.41 -12.01
N SER A 317 17.27 -15.15 -12.35
CA SER A 317 18.35 -14.34 -12.89
C SER A 317 18.47 -13.02 -12.16
N PRO A 318 19.66 -12.63 -11.67
CA PRO A 318 19.83 -11.30 -11.07
C PRO A 318 19.66 -10.21 -12.14
N ILE A 319 19.08 -9.10 -11.72
CA ILE A 319 19.05 -7.84 -12.46
C ILE A 319 20.14 -6.95 -11.87
N GLU A 320 21.07 -6.49 -12.71
CA GLU A 320 22.21 -5.67 -12.28
C GLU A 320 21.73 -4.31 -11.78
N ASN A 321 22.24 -3.91 -10.62
CA ASN A 321 21.95 -2.61 -10.01
C ASN A 321 23.24 -1.78 -9.98
N HIS A 322 23.20 -0.60 -10.61
CA HIS A 322 24.32 0.35 -10.70
C HIS A 322 24.22 1.50 -9.69
N ALA A 323 23.32 1.42 -8.70
CA ALA A 323 23.22 2.44 -7.67
C ALA A 323 24.49 2.49 -6.81
N GLU A 324 24.90 3.70 -6.46
CA GLU A 324 26.01 3.91 -5.52
C GLU A 324 25.63 3.43 -4.11
N THR A 325 26.62 2.92 -3.39
CA THR A 325 26.47 2.50 -2.00
C THR A 325 27.10 3.54 -1.07
N PRO A 326 26.66 3.62 0.20
CA PRO A 326 27.24 4.57 1.17
C PRO A 326 28.68 4.23 1.54
N GLY A 327 29.21 3.04 1.16
CA GLY A 327 30.57 2.60 1.44
C GLY A 327 30.81 2.14 2.88
N PHE A 328 29.74 1.98 3.67
CA PHE A 328 29.77 1.43 5.04
C PHE A 328 28.52 0.57 5.29
N THR A 329 28.63 -0.31 6.28
CA THR A 329 27.50 -1.08 6.85
C THR A 329 27.19 -0.55 8.23
N PRO A 330 25.91 -0.23 8.54
CA PRO A 330 25.53 0.25 9.86
C PRO A 330 25.77 -0.81 10.95
N ASN A 331 26.28 -0.37 12.10
CA ASN A 331 26.48 -1.20 13.29
C ASN A 331 25.19 -1.25 14.12
N VAL A 332 24.20 -2.01 13.66
CA VAL A 332 22.85 -2.08 14.25
C VAL A 332 22.70 -3.33 15.08
N HIS A 333 22.13 -3.18 16.27
CA HIS A 333 21.74 -4.29 17.15
C HIS A 333 20.24 -4.20 17.41
N PHE A 334 19.53 -5.27 17.02
CA PHE A 334 18.10 -5.39 17.31
C PHE A 334 17.86 -6.02 18.67
N THR A 335 16.91 -5.49 19.41
CA THR A 335 16.48 -6.02 20.71
C THR A 335 15.01 -5.68 20.96
N ARG A 336 14.44 -6.24 22.03
CA ARG A 336 13.12 -5.88 22.55
C ARG A 336 13.28 -5.28 23.94
N LEU A 337 12.90 -4.02 24.11
CA LEU A 337 13.05 -3.28 25.36
C LEU A 337 11.78 -3.23 26.20
N GLY A 338 11.97 -3.26 27.51
CA GLY A 338 10.91 -3.12 28.50
C GLY A 338 9.90 -4.26 28.54
N GLU A 339 8.92 -4.17 29.44
CA GLU A 339 7.92 -5.22 29.65
C GLU A 339 6.98 -5.41 28.44
N ARG A 340 6.82 -4.34 27.61
CA ARG A 340 6.01 -4.39 26.40
C ARG A 340 6.74 -5.01 25.21
N GLY A 341 8.04 -5.33 25.35
CA GLY A 341 8.85 -5.88 24.28
C GLY A 341 8.89 -4.95 23.07
N LEU A 342 9.26 -3.69 23.27
CA LEU A 342 9.36 -2.69 22.21
C LEU A 342 10.44 -3.07 21.22
N TYR A 343 10.10 -3.30 19.96
CA TYR A 343 11.09 -3.51 18.92
C TYR A 343 12.01 -2.30 18.84
N THR A 344 13.31 -2.56 18.97
CA THR A 344 14.30 -1.49 19.12
C THR A 344 15.54 -1.78 18.27
N ALA A 345 15.99 -0.76 17.56
CA ALA A 345 17.29 -0.73 16.89
C ALA A 345 18.22 0.18 17.67
N ILE A 346 19.39 -0.36 18.06
CA ILE A 346 20.48 0.37 18.73
C ILE A 346 21.63 0.44 17.73
N VAL A 347 22.01 1.65 17.34
CA VAL A 347 23.14 1.89 16.44
C VAL A 347 24.31 2.42 17.25
N LEU A 348 25.41 1.68 17.23
CA LEU A 348 26.65 1.99 17.93
C LEU A 348 27.69 2.58 16.95
N PRO A 349 28.72 3.32 17.46
CA PRO A 349 29.81 3.76 16.62
C PRO A 349 30.43 2.61 15.80
N SER A 350 30.78 2.88 14.55
CA SER A 350 31.47 1.92 13.70
C SER A 350 32.89 1.66 14.23
N ALA A 351 33.47 0.54 13.84
CA ALA A 351 34.84 0.19 14.26
C ALA A 351 35.91 1.21 13.80
N SER A 352 35.58 2.02 12.79
CA SER A 352 36.45 3.10 12.30
C SER A 352 36.27 4.45 13.00
N SER A 353 35.23 4.60 13.84
CA SER A 353 34.97 5.81 14.60
C SER A 353 36.00 5.98 15.73
N GLU A 354 36.36 7.24 16.04
CA GLU A 354 37.16 7.55 17.22
C GLU A 354 36.45 7.18 18.53
N TYR A 355 35.14 7.01 18.51
CA TYR A 355 34.28 6.64 19.64
C TYR A 355 34.02 5.14 19.74
N ALA A 356 34.62 4.30 18.88
CA ALA A 356 34.36 2.84 18.83
C ALA A 356 34.61 2.11 20.17
N HIS A 357 35.49 2.67 21.02
CA HIS A 357 35.88 2.09 22.30
C HIS A 357 35.64 3.04 23.50
N ALA A 358 34.71 3.98 23.36
CA ALA A 358 34.37 4.89 24.43
C ALA A 358 33.59 4.17 25.54
N ASP A 359 33.99 4.34 26.79
CA ASP A 359 33.34 3.71 27.94
C ASP A 359 31.93 4.27 28.21
N THR A 360 31.67 5.50 27.79
CA THR A 360 30.38 6.18 28.00
C THR A 360 30.06 7.08 26.82
N LEU A 361 28.84 6.98 26.29
CA LEU A 361 28.35 7.81 25.23
C LEU A 361 26.96 8.35 25.58
N PRO A 362 26.61 9.58 25.16
CA PRO A 362 25.26 10.08 25.27
C PRO A 362 24.32 9.28 24.35
N VAL A 363 23.05 9.14 24.77
CA VAL A 363 22.00 8.48 23.98
C VAL A 363 21.24 9.53 23.18
N LEU A 364 21.09 9.28 21.87
CA LEU A 364 20.22 10.02 20.97
C LEU A 364 19.00 9.16 20.66
N MET A 365 17.83 9.53 21.21
CA MET A 365 16.56 8.89 20.87
C MET A 365 16.05 9.42 19.54
N LYS A 366 15.64 8.53 18.66
CA LYS A 366 15.06 8.83 17.33
C LYS A 366 13.64 8.23 17.23
N PRO A 367 12.66 8.79 17.96
CA PRO A 367 11.30 8.23 17.98
C PRO A 367 10.50 8.65 16.75
N TYR A 368 9.56 7.79 16.33
CA TYR A 368 8.46 8.17 15.45
C TYR A 368 7.21 8.49 16.28
N GLY A 369 6.64 7.51 16.94
CA GLY A 369 5.54 7.68 17.89
C GLY A 369 4.19 8.07 17.24
N GLY A 370 3.80 7.44 16.14
CA GLY A 370 2.55 7.70 15.44
C GLY A 370 2.01 6.48 14.69
N PRO A 371 0.79 6.56 14.10
CA PRO A 371 0.19 5.47 13.33
C PRO A 371 0.75 5.36 11.91
N GLY A 372 0.47 4.24 11.26
CA GLY A 372 0.68 4.02 9.83
C GLY A 372 2.12 3.74 9.40
N PHE A 373 3.10 3.79 10.32
CA PHE A 373 4.52 3.62 10.01
C PHE A 373 5.28 2.96 11.16
N GLN A 374 6.45 2.37 10.86
CA GLN A 374 7.43 1.89 11.82
C GLN A 374 8.85 2.18 11.33
N GLN A 375 9.82 2.24 12.24
CA GLN A 375 11.21 2.55 11.92
C GLN A 375 12.16 1.38 12.14
N VAL A 376 11.78 0.42 12.98
CA VAL A 376 12.61 -0.74 13.29
C VAL A 376 12.29 -1.85 12.30
N VAL A 377 13.08 -1.93 11.24
CA VAL A 377 12.86 -2.81 10.09
C VAL A 377 14.16 -3.49 9.65
N GLU A 378 14.06 -4.66 9.01
CA GLU A 378 15.18 -5.41 8.44
C GLU A 378 15.62 -4.80 7.08
N ASN A 379 16.07 -3.54 7.12
CA ASN A 379 16.57 -2.83 5.94
C ASN A 379 17.68 -1.84 6.36
N GLN A 380 18.91 -2.11 5.96
CA GLN A 380 20.06 -1.31 6.40
C GLN A 380 19.97 0.17 6.05
N SER A 381 19.27 0.54 4.99
CA SER A 381 19.19 1.95 4.58
C SER A 381 18.43 2.84 5.57
N PHE A 382 17.59 2.28 6.42
CA PHE A 382 16.91 2.99 7.50
C PHE A 382 17.86 3.50 8.59
N TYR A 383 19.10 2.97 8.63
CA TYR A 383 20.06 3.25 9.70
C TYR A 383 21.29 4.02 9.22
N TRP A 384 21.35 4.44 7.95
CA TRP A 384 22.53 5.16 7.44
C TRP A 384 22.74 6.53 8.12
N ASP A 385 21.67 7.27 8.34
CA ASP A 385 21.73 8.54 9.09
C ASP A 385 22.02 8.31 10.58
N ALA A 386 21.45 7.26 11.18
CA ALA A 386 21.73 6.88 12.56
C ALA A 386 23.20 6.47 12.76
N GLN A 387 23.81 5.78 11.78
CA GLN A 387 25.23 5.45 11.82
C GLN A 387 26.10 6.71 11.77
N TRP A 388 25.72 7.69 10.95
CA TRP A 388 26.45 8.95 10.93
C TRP A 388 26.46 9.63 12.31
N TRP A 389 25.30 9.66 12.99
CA TRP A 389 25.21 10.19 14.35
C TRP A 389 25.98 9.35 15.36
N ALA A 390 25.95 8.03 15.23
CA ALA A 390 26.70 7.14 16.12
C ALA A 390 28.21 7.41 16.00
N ASP A 391 28.71 7.59 14.79
CA ASP A 391 30.12 7.91 14.54
C ASP A 391 30.54 9.31 15.02
N GLN A 392 29.59 10.19 15.40
CA GLN A 392 29.84 11.45 16.11
C GLN A 392 29.85 11.28 17.62
N GLY A 393 29.79 10.07 18.16
CA GLY A 393 29.88 9.76 19.56
C GLY A 393 28.55 9.66 20.31
N TYR A 394 27.52 9.12 19.66
CA TYR A 394 26.23 8.82 20.27
C TYR A 394 25.93 7.32 20.24
N ILE A 395 25.10 6.86 21.16
CA ILE A 395 24.31 5.65 21.00
C ILE A 395 22.97 6.10 20.43
N VAL A 396 22.64 5.71 19.17
CA VAL A 396 21.38 6.09 18.55
C VAL A 396 20.37 4.99 18.76
N VAL A 397 19.21 5.34 19.33
CA VAL A 397 18.17 4.38 19.70
C VAL A 397 16.86 4.75 19.02
N THR A 398 16.32 3.81 18.25
CA THR A 398 14.98 3.87 17.66
C THR A 398 14.15 2.77 18.29
N ALA A 399 13.03 3.11 18.94
CA ALA A 399 12.12 2.16 19.55
C ALA A 399 10.70 2.36 19.00
N ASP A 400 10.13 1.31 18.42
CA ASP A 400 8.76 1.29 17.92
C ASP A 400 7.79 0.98 19.07
N GLY A 401 7.11 2.03 19.54
CA GLY A 401 6.11 1.96 20.58
C GLY A 401 4.71 1.65 20.05
N ARG A 402 3.72 1.68 20.94
CA ARG A 402 2.30 1.54 20.56
C ARG A 402 1.92 2.61 19.56
N GLY A 403 1.08 2.23 18.61
CA GLY A 403 0.68 3.03 17.45
C GLY A 403 1.46 2.72 16.19
N THR A 404 2.68 2.18 16.29
CA THR A 404 3.45 1.75 15.12
C THR A 404 2.87 0.48 14.53
N THR A 405 3.10 0.25 13.23
CA THR A 405 2.52 -0.87 12.49
C THR A 405 3.26 -2.19 12.73
N GLY A 406 2.67 -3.31 12.28
CA GLY A 406 3.30 -4.63 12.23
C GLY A 406 3.02 -5.56 13.41
N ARG A 407 2.35 -5.08 14.47
CA ARG A 407 2.03 -5.87 15.67
C ARG A 407 0.55 -6.15 15.87
N GLY A 408 -0.26 -5.82 14.86
CA GLY A 408 -1.71 -6.02 14.87
C GLY A 408 -2.53 -4.77 15.22
N PRO A 409 -3.82 -4.79 14.86
CA PRO A 409 -4.70 -3.64 14.98
C PRO A 409 -4.91 -3.14 16.43
N LYS A 410 -4.81 -3.99 17.44
CA LYS A 410 -4.90 -3.54 18.85
C LYS A 410 -3.69 -2.71 19.26
N TRP A 411 -2.50 -3.09 18.79
CA TRP A 411 -1.27 -2.34 19.04
C TRP A 411 -1.30 -0.96 18.35
N ASP A 412 -1.72 -0.95 17.08
CA ASP A 412 -1.83 0.26 16.27
C ASP A 412 -2.81 1.25 16.92
N ARG A 413 -3.97 0.76 17.37
CA ARG A 413 -5.06 1.58 17.93
C ARG A 413 -4.91 1.94 19.39
N ALA A 414 -3.88 1.45 20.07
CA ALA A 414 -3.60 1.78 21.47
C ALA A 414 -3.37 3.28 21.72
N ILE A 415 -3.07 4.04 20.67
CA ILE A 415 -2.86 5.50 20.72
C ILE A 415 -4.13 6.33 20.46
N TYR A 416 -5.26 5.68 20.15
CA TYR A 416 -6.51 6.38 19.82
C TYR A 416 -6.88 7.38 20.92
N GLU A 417 -7.10 8.64 20.55
CA GLU A 417 -7.38 9.80 21.43
C GLU A 417 -6.32 10.10 22.50
N THR A 418 -5.27 9.26 22.65
CA THR A 418 -4.26 9.37 23.71
C THR A 418 -2.83 9.33 23.20
N MET A 419 -2.60 9.59 21.92
CA MET A 419 -1.30 9.41 21.23
C MET A 419 -0.12 9.99 22.03
N LYS A 420 -0.21 11.25 22.47
CA LYS A 420 0.89 11.94 23.18
C LYS A 420 1.34 11.20 24.45
N SER A 421 0.41 10.74 25.27
CA SER A 421 0.76 10.10 26.55
C SER A 421 1.29 8.69 26.35
N VAL A 422 0.66 7.92 25.49
CA VAL A 422 1.03 6.53 25.20
C VAL A 422 2.39 6.43 24.52
N THR A 423 2.64 7.25 23.50
CA THR A 423 3.94 7.24 22.81
C THR A 423 5.08 7.72 23.68
N LEU A 424 4.87 8.76 24.52
CA LEU A 424 5.87 9.25 25.44
C LEU A 424 6.21 8.19 26.53
N GLU A 425 5.18 7.50 27.06
CA GLU A 425 5.36 6.42 28.02
C GLU A 425 6.29 5.33 27.45
N ASP A 426 6.03 4.88 26.22
CA ASP A 426 6.83 3.84 25.58
C ASP A 426 8.27 4.27 25.34
N GLN A 427 8.52 5.52 24.92
CA GLN A 427 9.88 6.02 24.75
C GLN A 427 10.62 6.13 26.11
N VAL A 428 9.93 6.53 27.18
CA VAL A 428 10.51 6.57 28.52
C VAL A 428 10.84 5.16 29.02
N ASP A 429 9.98 4.18 28.76
CA ASP A 429 10.21 2.78 29.12
C ASP A 429 11.40 2.20 28.33
N ALA A 430 11.53 2.51 27.05
CA ALA A 430 12.69 2.11 26.24
C ALA A 430 14.00 2.67 26.83
N VAL A 431 14.04 3.95 27.17
CA VAL A 431 15.24 4.57 27.80
C VAL A 431 15.60 3.92 29.12
N ARG A 432 14.60 3.59 29.96
CA ARG A 432 14.84 2.94 31.26
C ARG A 432 15.37 1.53 31.14
N ALA A 433 14.92 0.78 30.11
CA ALA A 433 15.37 -0.58 29.87
C ALA A 433 16.70 -0.68 29.10
N LEU A 434 17.16 0.41 28.48
CA LEU A 434 18.36 0.43 27.64
C LEU A 434 19.65 -0.05 28.35
N PRO A 435 19.93 0.27 29.63
CA PRO A 435 21.15 -0.18 30.31
C PRO A 435 21.30 -1.71 30.36
N GLU A 436 20.20 -2.44 30.48
CA GLU A 436 20.22 -3.92 30.49
C GLU A 436 20.56 -4.49 29.11
N ALA A 437 20.19 -3.81 28.05
CA ALA A 437 20.47 -4.25 26.67
C ALA A 437 21.90 -3.91 26.21
N LEU A 438 22.58 -3.00 26.93
CA LEU A 438 23.95 -2.58 26.64
C LEU A 438 24.99 -3.23 27.62
N ALA A 439 24.51 -3.97 28.62
CA ALA A 439 25.39 -4.65 29.62
C ALA A 439 25.92 -5.98 29.04
#